data_39737dc6d1fe096167dc414feda03251
#
_entry.id   39737dc6d1fe096167dc414feda03251
#
_cell.length_a   1.000
_cell.length_b   1.000
_cell.length_c   1.000
_cell.angle_alpha   90.00
_cell.angle_beta   90.00
_cell.angle_gamma   90.00
#
_symmetry.space_group_name_H-M   'P 1'
#
loop_
_entity.id
_entity.type
_entity.pdbx_description
1 polymer ?
#
loop_
_entity_poly.entity_id
_entity_poly.type
_entity_poly.pdbx_seq_one_letter_code
_entity_poly.pdbx_strand_id
1 'polypeptide(L)'
;MDGITVGFDLDMTLIDARPGMAAAMNALGVESGLPLDGDAFAANLGPPLDDILRGFEAPEERIPGLVDRFRAMYPEVVVPSTVALPGAVESLHAVRAAGGRTLVVTGKYGPNAQLHVDALGLDVDEVVGELWSTQKAEALLAHDARVYVGDHAGDIRGALAAGAIAVGVTTGPCDRTLLLSEGAEVVFESLTEFPEWFEKTFAGSVVP
;
A
#
# COMPACT_ATOMS: atom_id res chain seq x y z
N MET A 1 26.56 8.46 -7.37
CA MET A 1 26.09 7.42 -6.41
C MET A 1 24.61 7.31 -6.65
N ASP A 2 24.16 6.11 -6.99
CA ASP A 2 22.73 5.90 -7.16
C ASP A 2 22.07 6.06 -5.79
N GLY A 3 21.08 6.96 -5.72
CA GLY A 3 20.38 7.27 -4.49
C GLY A 3 19.66 6.02 -3.94
N ILE A 4 19.38 6.00 -2.63
CA ILE A 4 18.66 4.91 -1.99
C ILE A 4 17.23 4.81 -2.54
N THR A 5 16.78 3.61 -2.91
CA THR A 5 15.37 3.35 -3.24
C THR A 5 14.61 2.91 -2.00
N VAL A 6 13.49 3.59 -1.73
CA VAL A 6 12.55 3.23 -0.66
C VAL A 6 11.20 2.89 -1.28
N GLY A 7 10.73 1.69 -1.00
CA GLY A 7 9.40 1.24 -1.37
C GLY A 7 8.39 1.50 -0.24
N PHE A 8 7.15 1.79 -0.64
CA PHE A 8 6.01 1.97 0.26
C PHE A 8 4.83 1.14 -0.25
N ASP A 9 4.05 0.57 0.66
CA ASP A 9 2.70 0.16 0.30
C ASP A 9 1.81 1.41 0.13
N LEU A 10 0.63 1.23 -0.44
CA LEU A 10 -0.26 2.34 -0.74
C LEU A 10 -1.40 2.45 0.27
N ASP A 11 -2.32 1.47 0.28
CA ASP A 11 -3.50 1.52 1.15
C ASP A 11 -3.09 1.36 2.61
N MET A 12 -3.61 2.21 3.48
CA MET A 12 -3.31 2.27 4.91
C MET A 12 -1.83 2.52 5.26
N THR A 13 -1.00 2.79 4.25
CA THR A 13 0.39 3.25 4.44
C THR A 13 0.55 4.70 3.99
N LEU A 14 0.37 4.99 2.70
CA LEU A 14 0.42 6.36 2.16
C LEU A 14 -0.95 7.02 2.11
N ILE A 15 -2.03 6.26 1.92
CA ILE A 15 -3.40 6.78 1.72
C ILE A 15 -4.41 6.05 2.59
N ASP A 16 -5.51 6.74 2.91
CA ASP A 16 -6.74 6.14 3.41
C ASP A 16 -7.83 6.21 2.33
N ALA A 17 -8.06 5.08 1.66
CA ALA A 17 -9.11 4.93 0.65
C ALA A 17 -10.36 4.22 1.19
N ARG A 18 -10.39 3.85 2.48
CA ARG A 18 -11.47 3.05 3.08
C ARG A 18 -12.88 3.57 2.82
N PRO A 19 -13.19 4.87 2.95
CA PRO A 19 -14.56 5.35 2.71
C PRO A 19 -15.04 5.08 1.29
N GLY A 20 -14.20 5.35 0.29
CA GLY A 20 -14.51 5.10 -1.12
C GLY A 20 -14.56 3.61 -1.45
N MET A 21 -13.65 2.81 -0.88
CA MET A 21 -13.63 1.35 -1.04
C MET A 21 -14.90 0.70 -0.49
N ALA A 22 -15.33 1.10 0.72
CA ALA A 22 -16.58 0.65 1.31
C ALA A 22 -17.78 1.02 0.43
N ALA A 23 -17.85 2.27 -0.02
CA ALA A 23 -18.94 2.74 -0.89
C ALA A 23 -19.01 1.97 -2.21
N ALA A 24 -17.86 1.72 -2.86
CA ALA A 24 -17.80 0.96 -4.10
C ALA A 24 -18.21 -0.52 -3.91
N MET A 25 -17.78 -1.15 -2.81
CA MET A 25 -18.15 -2.54 -2.51
C MET A 25 -19.66 -2.65 -2.23
N ASN A 26 -20.23 -1.74 -1.45
CA ASN A 26 -21.66 -1.69 -1.20
C ASN A 26 -22.46 -1.45 -2.49
N ALA A 27 -22.01 -0.54 -3.36
CA ALA A 27 -22.64 -0.31 -4.66
C ALA A 27 -22.60 -1.57 -5.55
N LEU A 28 -21.44 -2.25 -5.58
CA LEU A 28 -21.30 -3.52 -6.30
C LEU A 28 -22.25 -4.60 -5.75
N GLY A 29 -22.42 -4.67 -4.43
CA GLY A 29 -23.37 -5.56 -3.79
C GLY A 29 -24.81 -5.32 -4.25
N VAL A 30 -25.23 -4.05 -4.26
CA VAL A 30 -26.56 -3.65 -4.73
C VAL A 30 -26.74 -4.01 -6.23
N GLU A 31 -25.77 -3.64 -7.08
CA GLU A 31 -25.85 -3.91 -8.53
C GLU A 31 -25.86 -5.41 -8.85
N SER A 32 -25.09 -6.19 -8.12
CA SER A 32 -24.94 -7.63 -8.38
C SER A 32 -25.98 -8.51 -7.69
N GLY A 33 -26.67 -7.96 -6.68
CA GLY A 33 -27.56 -8.74 -5.80
C GLY A 33 -26.83 -9.69 -4.85
N LEU A 34 -25.54 -9.44 -4.60
CA LEU A 34 -24.71 -10.23 -3.67
C LEU A 34 -24.62 -9.53 -2.30
N PRO A 35 -24.49 -10.29 -1.21
CA PRO A 35 -24.39 -9.73 0.15
C PRO A 35 -22.96 -9.24 0.44
N LEU A 36 -22.45 -8.30 -0.37
CA LEU A 36 -21.14 -7.73 -0.20
C LEU A 36 -21.18 -6.67 0.91
N ASP A 37 -20.26 -6.77 1.87
CA ASP A 37 -20.15 -5.87 3.01
C ASP A 37 -18.93 -4.94 2.81
N GLY A 38 -19.22 -3.66 2.51
CA GLY A 38 -18.20 -2.67 2.27
C GLY A 38 -17.40 -2.30 3.53
N ASP A 39 -18.02 -2.30 4.70
CA ASP A 39 -17.32 -1.98 5.95
C ASP A 39 -16.37 -3.12 6.35
N ALA A 40 -16.81 -4.37 6.23
CA ALA A 40 -15.96 -5.54 6.44
C ALA A 40 -14.78 -5.57 5.45
N PHE A 41 -15.03 -5.22 4.18
CA PHE A 41 -13.99 -5.09 3.17
C PHE A 41 -12.98 -3.98 3.53
N ALA A 42 -13.45 -2.78 3.85
CA ALA A 42 -12.61 -1.64 4.16
C ALA A 42 -11.76 -1.83 5.44
N ALA A 43 -12.26 -2.64 6.38
CA ALA A 43 -11.53 -2.96 7.61
C ALA A 43 -10.31 -3.89 7.38
N ASN A 44 -10.23 -4.56 6.23
CA ASN A 44 -9.18 -5.53 5.92
C ASN A 44 -8.67 -5.38 4.48
N LEU A 45 -8.24 -4.17 4.14
CA LEU A 45 -7.61 -3.90 2.84
C LEU A 45 -6.23 -4.56 2.77
N GLY A 46 -5.85 -5.00 1.56
CA GLY A 46 -4.56 -5.62 1.30
C GLY A 46 -4.67 -6.87 0.42
N PRO A 47 -5.45 -7.90 0.80
CA PRO A 47 -5.63 -9.08 -0.04
C PRO A 47 -6.18 -8.76 -1.43
N PRO A 48 -5.89 -9.61 -2.45
CA PRO A 48 -6.45 -9.49 -3.79
C PRO A 48 -7.99 -9.45 -3.77
N LEU A 49 -8.58 -8.61 -4.63
CA LEU A 49 -10.04 -8.40 -4.66
C LEU A 49 -10.83 -9.67 -4.98
N ASP A 50 -10.30 -10.54 -5.82
CA ASP A 50 -10.91 -11.81 -6.14
C ASP A 50 -10.97 -12.77 -4.93
N ASP A 51 -9.95 -12.77 -4.06
CA ASP A 51 -9.95 -13.52 -2.80
C ASP A 51 -10.98 -12.95 -1.80
N ILE A 52 -11.09 -11.63 -1.75
CA ILE A 52 -12.13 -10.96 -0.96
C ILE A 52 -13.54 -11.36 -1.43
N LEU A 53 -13.77 -11.33 -2.76
CA LEU A 53 -15.07 -11.72 -3.33
C LEU A 53 -15.40 -13.20 -3.07
N ARG A 54 -14.39 -14.09 -3.12
CA ARG A 54 -14.56 -15.49 -2.70
C ARG A 54 -14.93 -15.58 -1.22
N GLY A 55 -14.33 -14.77 -0.37
CA GLY A 55 -14.67 -14.70 1.06
C GLY A 55 -16.12 -14.24 1.31
N PHE A 56 -16.71 -13.46 0.41
CA PHE A 56 -18.13 -13.11 0.39
C PHE A 56 -19.02 -14.14 -0.34
N GLU A 57 -18.49 -15.32 -0.65
CA GLU A 57 -19.21 -16.41 -1.34
C GLU A 57 -19.75 -16.02 -2.73
N ALA A 58 -19.08 -15.07 -3.42
CA ALA A 58 -19.43 -14.72 -4.80
C ALA A 58 -19.21 -15.94 -5.72
N PRO A 59 -20.16 -16.25 -6.65
CA PRO A 59 -19.99 -17.33 -7.60
C PRO A 59 -18.73 -17.14 -8.44
N GLU A 60 -17.91 -18.19 -8.56
CA GLU A 60 -16.57 -18.10 -9.20
C GLU A 60 -16.64 -17.56 -10.63
N GLU A 61 -17.67 -17.97 -11.39
CA GLU A 61 -17.90 -17.52 -12.76
C GLU A 61 -18.26 -16.02 -12.86
N ARG A 62 -18.69 -15.39 -11.76
CA ARG A 62 -19.03 -13.95 -11.72
C ARG A 62 -17.85 -13.08 -11.28
N ILE A 63 -16.84 -13.64 -10.61
CA ILE A 63 -15.73 -12.89 -10.01
C ILE A 63 -15.03 -11.97 -11.03
N PRO A 64 -14.64 -12.44 -12.25
CA PRO A 64 -13.97 -11.55 -13.20
C PRO A 64 -14.79 -10.30 -13.54
N GLY A 65 -16.08 -10.46 -13.79
CA GLY A 65 -16.97 -9.33 -14.11
C GLY A 65 -17.20 -8.40 -12.91
N LEU A 66 -17.23 -8.93 -11.68
CA LEU A 66 -17.33 -8.13 -10.45
C LEU A 66 -16.05 -7.32 -10.22
N VAL A 67 -14.88 -7.92 -10.44
CA VAL A 67 -13.57 -7.24 -10.36
C VAL A 67 -13.51 -6.09 -11.37
N ASP A 68 -13.86 -6.33 -12.63
CA ASP A 68 -13.85 -5.31 -13.67
C ASP A 68 -14.82 -4.16 -13.32
N ARG A 69 -16.02 -4.49 -12.84
CA ARG A 69 -17.01 -3.48 -12.43
C ARG A 69 -16.53 -2.66 -11.24
N PHE A 70 -15.95 -3.31 -10.23
CA PHE A 70 -15.38 -2.62 -9.08
C PHE A 70 -14.25 -1.65 -9.51
N ARG A 71 -13.34 -2.12 -10.37
CA ARG A 71 -12.25 -1.30 -10.91
C ARG A 71 -12.77 -0.09 -11.68
N ALA A 72 -13.86 -0.23 -12.42
CA ALA A 72 -14.47 0.85 -13.17
C ALA A 72 -15.12 1.94 -12.29
N MET A 73 -15.42 1.65 -11.02
CA MET A 73 -16.00 2.65 -10.10
C MET A 73 -14.93 3.60 -9.51
N TYR A 74 -13.64 3.27 -9.61
CA TYR A 74 -12.57 3.99 -8.91
C TYR A 74 -12.55 5.50 -9.18
N PRO A 75 -12.55 5.98 -10.44
CA PRO A 75 -12.41 7.41 -10.71
C PRO A 75 -13.52 8.26 -10.07
N GLU A 76 -14.73 7.70 -9.97
CA GLU A 76 -15.92 8.44 -9.54
C GLU A 76 -16.28 8.22 -8.08
N VAL A 77 -15.96 7.05 -7.51
CA VAL A 77 -16.41 6.67 -6.17
C VAL A 77 -15.24 6.61 -5.18
N VAL A 78 -14.12 5.99 -5.55
CA VAL A 78 -13.03 5.72 -4.60
C VAL A 78 -12.07 6.90 -4.52
N VAL A 79 -11.52 7.34 -5.64
CA VAL A 79 -10.50 8.40 -5.69
C VAL A 79 -10.94 9.70 -5.01
N PRO A 80 -12.16 10.22 -5.25
CA PRO A 80 -12.61 11.49 -4.64
C PRO A 80 -12.72 11.45 -3.10
N SER A 81 -12.83 10.25 -2.52
CA SER A 81 -12.98 10.05 -1.07
C SER A 81 -11.68 9.65 -0.38
N THR A 82 -10.59 9.61 -1.13
CA THR A 82 -9.28 9.19 -0.62
C THR A 82 -8.49 10.39 -0.11
N VAL A 83 -7.77 10.20 0.98
CA VAL A 83 -6.87 11.21 1.56
C VAL A 83 -5.48 10.62 1.78
N ALA A 84 -4.45 11.48 1.73
CA ALA A 84 -3.11 11.09 2.16
C ALA A 84 -3.08 10.92 3.68
N LEU A 85 -2.43 9.87 4.15
CA LEU A 85 -2.23 9.66 5.60
C LEU A 85 -1.17 10.64 6.16
N PRO A 86 -1.26 10.98 7.45
CA PRO A 86 -0.28 11.86 8.08
C PRO A 86 1.16 11.36 7.91
N GLY A 87 2.04 12.22 7.43
CA GLY A 87 3.45 11.91 7.20
C GLY A 87 3.77 11.27 5.84
N ALA A 88 2.76 10.94 5.03
CA ALA A 88 2.99 10.32 3.71
C ALA A 88 3.81 11.22 2.78
N VAL A 89 3.39 12.47 2.60
CA VAL A 89 4.07 13.45 1.74
C VAL A 89 5.46 13.76 2.27
N GLU A 90 5.58 13.97 3.58
CA GLU A 90 6.86 14.27 4.25
C GLU A 90 7.84 13.11 4.13
N SER A 91 7.37 11.87 4.18
CA SER A 91 8.20 10.66 4.00
C SER A 91 8.75 10.57 2.58
N LEU A 92 7.92 10.79 1.56
CA LEU A 92 8.35 10.83 0.17
C LEU A 92 9.38 11.95 -0.05
N HIS A 93 9.12 13.15 0.49
CA HIS A 93 10.05 14.28 0.42
C HIS A 93 11.39 14.01 1.11
N ALA A 94 11.39 13.32 2.26
CA ALA A 94 12.63 12.99 2.97
C ALA A 94 13.54 12.08 2.12
N VAL A 95 12.96 11.08 1.44
CA VAL A 95 13.70 10.22 0.52
C VAL A 95 14.26 11.03 -0.66
N ARG A 96 13.45 11.90 -1.26
CA ARG A 96 13.86 12.79 -2.36
C ARG A 96 14.96 13.77 -1.96
N ALA A 97 14.84 14.39 -0.80
CA ALA A 97 15.83 15.35 -0.30
C ALA A 97 17.21 14.70 -0.09
N ALA A 98 17.24 13.40 0.21
CA ALA A 98 18.46 12.60 0.28
C ALA A 98 18.97 12.11 -1.10
N GLY A 99 18.35 12.55 -2.20
CA GLY A 99 18.70 12.09 -3.56
C GLY A 99 18.24 10.66 -3.86
N GLY A 100 17.31 10.14 -3.07
CA GLY A 100 16.75 8.80 -3.22
C GLY A 100 15.58 8.72 -4.20
N ARG A 101 15.12 7.49 -4.44
CA ARG A 101 13.96 7.16 -5.27
C ARG A 101 12.83 6.59 -4.43
N THR A 102 11.60 6.90 -4.81
CA THR A 102 10.38 6.42 -4.16
C THR A 102 9.64 5.46 -5.07
N LEU A 103 9.23 4.32 -4.52
CA LEU A 103 8.54 3.26 -5.22
C LEU A 103 7.25 2.91 -4.45
N VAL A 104 6.13 2.79 -5.13
CA VAL A 104 4.94 2.17 -4.56
C VAL A 104 4.84 0.73 -5.05
N VAL A 105 4.71 -0.23 -4.10
CA VAL A 105 4.48 -1.65 -4.42
C VAL A 105 3.26 -2.11 -3.65
N THR A 106 2.17 -2.41 -4.35
CA THR A 106 0.86 -2.62 -3.72
C THR A 106 0.11 -3.83 -4.28
N GLY A 107 -0.76 -4.43 -3.48
CA GLY A 107 -1.72 -5.43 -3.94
C GLY A 107 -2.83 -4.87 -4.82
N LYS A 108 -3.02 -3.55 -4.79
CA LYS A 108 -4.02 -2.86 -5.61
C LYS A 108 -3.71 -2.99 -7.12
N TYR A 109 -4.75 -3.01 -7.95
CA TYR A 109 -4.63 -2.92 -9.41
C TYR A 109 -3.84 -1.66 -9.81
N GLY A 110 -2.74 -1.84 -10.57
CA GLY A 110 -1.78 -0.78 -10.87
C GLY A 110 -2.39 0.51 -11.41
N PRO A 111 -3.25 0.46 -12.46
CA PRO A 111 -3.91 1.67 -12.97
C PRO A 111 -4.74 2.42 -11.91
N ASN A 112 -5.41 1.71 -10.99
CA ASN A 112 -6.16 2.35 -9.92
C ASN A 112 -5.25 2.92 -8.82
N ALA A 113 -4.11 2.28 -8.55
CA ALA A 113 -3.09 2.84 -7.67
C ALA A 113 -2.53 4.16 -8.23
N GLN A 114 -2.25 4.21 -9.53
CA GLN A 114 -1.78 5.42 -10.20
C GLN A 114 -2.79 6.58 -10.09
N LEU A 115 -4.09 6.30 -10.21
CA LEU A 115 -5.13 7.33 -10.04
C LEU A 115 -5.06 8.02 -8.66
N HIS A 116 -4.77 7.28 -7.59
CA HIS A 116 -4.61 7.87 -6.27
C HIS A 116 -3.33 8.71 -6.16
N VAL A 117 -2.21 8.20 -6.68
CA VAL A 117 -0.93 8.92 -6.71
C VAL A 117 -1.09 10.26 -7.43
N ASP A 118 -1.71 10.24 -8.60
CA ASP A 118 -1.94 11.44 -9.42
C ASP A 118 -2.90 12.44 -8.74
N ALA A 119 -4.02 11.93 -8.22
CA ALA A 119 -5.04 12.78 -7.60
C ALA A 119 -4.56 13.47 -6.32
N LEU A 120 -3.68 12.82 -5.55
CA LEU A 120 -3.13 13.36 -4.31
C LEU A 120 -1.77 14.05 -4.51
N GLY A 121 -1.23 14.06 -5.75
CA GLY A 121 0.06 14.68 -6.07
C GLY A 121 1.23 14.06 -5.29
N LEU A 122 1.20 12.76 -5.06
CA LEU A 122 2.28 12.07 -4.36
C LEU A 122 3.51 11.95 -5.27
N ASP A 123 4.67 12.39 -4.78
CA ASP A 123 5.93 12.37 -5.53
C ASP A 123 6.56 10.96 -5.50
N VAL A 124 6.04 10.07 -6.37
CA VAL A 124 6.45 8.67 -6.53
C VAL A 124 7.07 8.48 -7.91
N ASP A 125 8.24 7.81 -7.98
CA ASP A 125 8.91 7.53 -9.26
C ASP A 125 8.22 6.45 -10.06
N GLU A 126 7.69 5.43 -9.37
CA GLU A 126 7.08 4.28 -10.03
C GLU A 126 6.04 3.61 -9.14
N VAL A 127 4.99 3.08 -9.76
CA VAL A 127 3.91 2.33 -9.11
C VAL A 127 3.85 0.92 -9.70
N VAL A 128 4.05 -0.09 -8.86
CA VAL A 128 3.92 -1.51 -9.23
C VAL A 128 2.74 -2.10 -8.46
N GLY A 129 1.70 -2.47 -9.16
CA GLY A 129 0.48 -3.04 -8.61
C GLY A 129 0.39 -4.56 -8.69
N GLU A 130 -0.68 -5.11 -8.11
CA GLU A 130 -1.05 -6.53 -8.19
C GLU A 130 -0.01 -7.49 -7.57
N LEU A 131 0.81 -6.99 -6.64
CA LEU A 131 1.78 -7.79 -5.89
C LEU A 131 1.38 -7.88 -4.41
N TRP A 132 1.21 -9.11 -3.93
CA TRP A 132 0.80 -9.37 -2.56
C TRP A 132 1.83 -10.17 -1.77
N SER A 133 2.07 -9.80 -0.50
CA SER A 133 2.96 -10.49 0.41
C SER A 133 4.37 -10.70 -0.21
N THR A 134 4.89 -11.91 -0.22
CA THR A 134 6.24 -12.22 -0.75
C THR A 134 6.41 -11.93 -2.24
N GLN A 135 5.34 -11.81 -3.02
CA GLN A 135 5.42 -11.39 -4.42
C GLN A 135 5.95 -9.95 -4.58
N LYS A 136 5.75 -9.08 -3.58
CA LYS A 136 6.31 -7.72 -3.55
C LYS A 136 7.83 -7.70 -3.67
N ALA A 137 8.49 -8.79 -3.25
CA ALA A 137 9.95 -8.92 -3.37
C ALA A 137 10.45 -8.82 -4.81
N GLU A 138 9.66 -9.23 -5.81
CA GLU A 138 10.05 -9.12 -7.21
C GLU A 138 10.30 -7.67 -7.61
N ALA A 139 9.36 -6.77 -7.31
CA ALA A 139 9.50 -5.35 -7.60
C ALA A 139 10.60 -4.70 -6.74
N LEU A 140 10.67 -5.05 -5.45
CA LEU A 140 11.68 -4.50 -4.56
C LEU A 140 13.11 -4.84 -5.01
N LEU A 141 13.34 -6.07 -5.45
CA LEU A 141 14.63 -6.52 -6.01
C LEU A 141 14.94 -5.86 -7.35
N ALA A 142 13.94 -5.73 -8.24
CA ALA A 142 14.12 -5.11 -9.55
C ALA A 142 14.54 -3.63 -9.46
N HIS A 143 14.16 -2.96 -8.37
CA HIS A 143 14.47 -1.54 -8.12
C HIS A 143 15.55 -1.32 -7.05
N ASP A 144 16.27 -2.35 -6.62
CA ASP A 144 17.28 -2.29 -5.57
C ASP A 144 16.77 -1.59 -4.29
N ALA A 145 15.50 -1.83 -3.93
CA ALA A 145 14.89 -1.18 -2.78
C ALA A 145 15.55 -1.65 -1.47
N ARG A 146 16.07 -0.71 -0.70
CA ARG A 146 16.75 -0.99 0.57
C ARG A 146 15.84 -0.95 1.77
N VAL A 147 14.72 -0.28 1.65
CA VAL A 147 13.68 -0.16 2.68
C VAL A 147 12.34 -0.41 2.04
N TYR A 148 11.47 -1.10 2.74
CA TYR A 148 10.07 -1.20 2.38
C TYR A 148 9.19 -0.94 3.59
N VAL A 149 8.21 -0.05 3.42
CA VAL A 149 7.31 0.43 4.47
C VAL A 149 5.89 -0.04 4.19
N GLY A 150 5.24 -0.66 5.17
CA GLY A 150 3.86 -1.10 5.02
C GLY A 150 3.16 -1.35 6.35
N ASP A 151 1.84 -1.54 6.29
CA ASP A 151 0.97 -1.67 7.47
C ASP A 151 0.51 -3.11 7.74
N HIS A 152 0.83 -4.03 6.83
CA HIS A 152 0.37 -5.42 6.89
C HIS A 152 1.53 -6.41 7.06
N ALA A 153 1.25 -7.56 7.71
CA ALA A 153 2.20 -8.66 7.83
C ALA A 153 2.77 -9.13 6.47
N GLY A 154 1.96 -9.05 5.40
CA GLY A 154 2.40 -9.32 4.04
C GLY A 154 3.50 -8.39 3.55
N ASP A 155 3.51 -7.13 3.98
CA ASP A 155 4.54 -6.15 3.62
C ASP A 155 5.87 -6.48 4.26
N ILE A 156 5.84 -6.85 5.53
CA ILE A 156 7.03 -7.27 6.26
C ILE A 156 7.65 -8.51 5.60
N ARG A 157 6.83 -9.50 5.24
CA ARG A 157 7.28 -10.70 4.52
C ARG A 157 7.87 -10.37 3.16
N GLY A 158 7.25 -9.44 2.42
CA GLY A 158 7.73 -8.96 1.12
C GLY A 158 9.09 -8.27 1.23
N ALA A 159 9.25 -7.37 2.21
CA ALA A 159 10.52 -6.70 2.50
C ALA A 159 11.63 -7.71 2.83
N LEU A 160 11.37 -8.63 3.74
CA LEU A 160 12.35 -9.66 4.16
C LEU A 160 12.73 -10.59 3.01
N ALA A 161 11.78 -10.98 2.17
CA ALA A 161 12.05 -11.80 0.98
C ALA A 161 12.93 -11.09 -0.05
N ALA A 162 12.90 -9.76 -0.09
CA ALA A 162 13.80 -8.94 -0.91
C ALA A 162 15.13 -8.60 -0.21
N GLY A 163 15.31 -8.95 1.06
CA GLY A 163 16.47 -8.51 1.85
C GLY A 163 16.48 -7.01 2.16
N ALA A 164 15.32 -6.36 2.05
CA ALA A 164 15.13 -4.96 2.42
C ALA A 164 14.87 -4.81 3.92
N ILE A 165 15.17 -3.63 4.46
CA ILE A 165 14.77 -3.24 5.82
C ILE A 165 13.25 -3.17 5.85
N ALA A 166 12.62 -3.99 6.69
CA ALA A 166 11.17 -4.01 6.85
C ALA A 166 10.75 -2.99 7.91
N VAL A 167 9.98 -2.00 7.49
CA VAL A 167 9.43 -0.95 8.36
C VAL A 167 7.92 -1.10 8.44
N GLY A 168 7.38 -1.23 9.65
CA GLY A 168 5.94 -1.31 9.87
C GLY A 168 5.32 0.03 10.24
N VAL A 169 4.05 0.25 9.86
CA VAL A 169 3.19 1.32 10.39
C VAL A 169 1.88 0.74 10.89
N THR A 170 1.37 1.22 12.03
CA THR A 170 0.14 0.66 12.66
C THR A 170 -1.13 1.38 12.19
N THR A 171 -1.11 1.99 11.03
CA THR A 171 -2.25 2.68 10.43
C THR A 171 -3.27 1.73 9.78
N GLY A 172 -2.87 0.48 9.52
CA GLY A 172 -3.71 -0.57 8.96
C GLY A 172 -4.18 -1.61 9.98
N PRO A 173 -4.51 -2.83 9.54
CA PRO A 173 -5.14 -3.84 10.39
C PRO A 173 -4.17 -4.54 11.36
N CYS A 174 -2.85 -4.45 11.14
CA CYS A 174 -1.86 -5.15 11.95
C CYS A 174 -1.33 -4.26 13.07
N ASP A 175 -1.35 -4.78 14.30
CA ASP A 175 -0.77 -4.08 15.44
C ASP A 175 0.76 -4.20 15.47
N ARG A 176 1.40 -3.39 16.34
CA ARG A 176 2.85 -3.38 16.55
C ARG A 176 3.41 -4.77 16.89
N THR A 177 2.70 -5.51 17.72
CA THR A 177 3.15 -6.83 18.19
C THR A 177 3.23 -7.81 17.03
N LEU A 178 2.22 -7.83 16.19
CA LEU A 178 2.19 -8.68 15.00
C LEU A 178 3.28 -8.28 14.00
N LEU A 179 3.41 -6.98 13.67
CA LEU A 179 4.42 -6.52 12.73
C LEU A 179 5.86 -6.84 13.19
N LEU A 180 6.16 -6.65 14.48
CA LEU A 180 7.46 -7.04 15.05
C LEU A 180 7.66 -8.56 15.03
N SER A 181 6.63 -9.34 15.32
CA SER A 181 6.72 -10.81 15.29
C SER A 181 6.96 -11.37 13.89
N GLU A 182 6.51 -10.66 12.85
CA GLU A 182 6.77 -10.98 11.45
C GLU A 182 8.19 -10.56 10.98
N GLY A 183 8.93 -9.80 11.80
CA GLY A 183 10.31 -9.42 11.54
C GLY A 183 10.52 -7.97 11.11
N ALA A 184 9.56 -7.08 11.36
CA ALA A 184 9.80 -5.65 11.16
C ALA A 184 10.96 -5.17 12.05
N GLU A 185 11.91 -4.43 11.48
CA GLU A 185 13.04 -3.85 12.20
C GLU A 185 12.59 -2.70 13.10
N VAL A 186 11.66 -1.90 12.60
CA VAL A 186 11.03 -0.80 13.33
C VAL A 186 9.54 -0.72 12.98
N VAL A 187 8.75 -0.29 13.93
CA VAL A 187 7.30 -0.06 13.73
C VAL A 187 6.94 1.32 14.27
N PHE A 188 6.30 2.13 13.45
CA PHE A 188 5.79 3.46 13.78
C PHE A 188 4.27 3.43 14.05
N GLU A 189 3.76 4.40 14.75
CA GLU A 189 2.32 4.62 14.85
C GLU A 189 1.78 5.33 13.60
N SER A 190 2.63 6.14 12.98
CA SER A 190 2.30 6.93 11.78
C SER A 190 3.57 7.21 10.99
N LEU A 191 3.43 7.47 9.69
CA LEU A 191 4.54 7.91 8.83
C LEU A 191 5.15 9.26 9.24
N THR A 192 4.56 9.99 10.17
CA THR A 192 5.17 11.21 10.73
C THR A 192 6.51 10.96 11.43
N GLU A 193 6.77 9.70 11.83
CA GLU A 193 8.04 9.29 12.46
C GLU A 193 9.12 8.88 11.45
N PHE A 194 8.72 8.55 10.23
CA PHE A 194 9.62 8.02 9.20
C PHE A 194 10.73 9.00 8.79
N PRO A 195 10.49 10.31 8.53
CA PRO A 195 11.53 11.22 8.08
C PRO A 195 12.72 11.28 9.04
N GLU A 196 12.46 11.43 10.35
CA GLU A 196 13.52 11.50 11.36
C GLU A 196 14.31 10.17 11.45
N TRP A 197 13.61 9.04 11.41
CA TRP A 197 14.25 7.73 11.40
C TRP A 197 15.11 7.53 10.16
N PHE A 198 14.58 7.90 8.99
CA PHE A 198 15.27 7.77 7.71
C PHE A 198 16.56 8.59 7.68
N GLU A 199 16.47 9.86 8.07
CA GLU A 199 17.64 10.72 8.16
C GLU A 199 18.72 10.15 9.10
N LYS A 200 18.35 9.70 10.29
CA LYS A 200 19.29 9.11 11.26
C LYS A 200 19.94 7.83 10.75
N THR A 201 19.16 6.99 10.06
CA THR A 201 19.63 5.69 9.57
C THR A 201 20.59 5.84 8.39
N PHE A 202 20.35 6.83 7.54
CA PHE A 202 21.11 7.01 6.30
C PHE A 202 21.96 8.30 6.25
N ALA A 203 22.04 9.09 7.33
CA ALA A 203 22.83 10.31 7.43
C ALA A 203 24.33 10.11 7.13
N GLY A 204 24.85 8.91 7.26
CA GLY A 204 26.25 8.56 6.93
C GLY A 204 26.49 8.18 5.47
N SER A 205 25.43 8.05 4.66
CA SER A 205 25.51 7.62 3.26
C SER A 205 25.61 8.79 2.28
N VAL A 206 25.40 10.03 2.77
CA VAL A 206 25.57 11.27 2.01
C VAL A 206 26.98 11.79 2.26
N VAL A 207 27.97 11.21 1.58
CA VAL A 207 29.31 11.83 1.50
C VAL A 207 29.26 12.84 0.35
N PRO A 208 29.71 14.09 0.59
CA PRO A 208 29.67 15.15 -0.41
C PRO A 208 30.57 14.89 -1.64
#